data_8a4c35d17e0e638d289eb4890272d8d7
#
_entry.id   8a4c35d17e0e638d289eb4890272d8d7
#
_cell.length_a   1.000
_cell.length_b   1.000
_cell.length_c   1.000
_cell.angle_alpha   90.00
_cell.angle_beta   90.00
_cell.angle_gamma   90.00
#
_symmetry.space_group_name_H-M   'P 1'
#
loop_
_entity.id
_entity.type
_entity.pdbx_description
1 polymer ?
#
loop_
_entity_poly.entity_id
_entity_poly.type
_entity_poly.pdbx_seq_one_letter_code
_entity_poly.pdbx_strand_id
1 'polypeptide(L)'
;MRGTDARARRVYAADMAMTEAAPGQRLPDDREVLDWERFGHATRALAEAVVESGFEPDIVVAVARGGLLPGGALSYALGTKAVGTLNVEFYTGIDTRLPGPVVLPPLLDTDALHGLRALIVDDVADTGETLALVRQLMGSHCAEARTAVLYAKPHSIVTPDYVWRRTDRWITFPWSALPVVDRPVSAPASMNGTGVDPAITGEPPEEQLTAWGAQ
;
A
#
# COMPACT_ATOMS: atom_id res chain seq x y z
N MET A 1 -14.85 33.23 -7.43
CA MET A 1 -14.06 32.01 -7.37
C MET A 1 -12.70 32.27 -6.71
N ARG A 2 -12.64 32.39 -5.39
CA ARG A 2 -11.37 32.46 -4.61
C ARG A 2 -11.68 32.03 -3.16
N GLY A 3 -11.79 30.73 -2.89
CA GLY A 3 -12.10 30.23 -1.54
C GLY A 3 -11.46 28.92 -1.15
N THR A 4 -10.87 28.18 -2.08
CA THR A 4 -10.41 26.79 -1.85
C THR A 4 -8.96 26.66 -1.38
N ASP A 5 -8.14 27.68 -1.52
CA ASP A 5 -6.70 27.61 -1.20
C ASP A 5 -6.37 27.79 0.31
N ALA A 6 -7.26 28.44 1.06
CA ALA A 6 -6.99 28.75 2.48
C ALA A 6 -7.24 27.59 3.45
N ARG A 7 -8.13 26.64 3.08
CA ARG A 7 -8.46 25.49 3.95
C ARG A 7 -7.42 24.38 3.81
N ALA A 8 -6.96 24.12 2.59
CA ALA A 8 -5.87 23.20 2.33
C ALA A 8 -4.58 23.64 3.03
N ARG A 9 -4.28 24.93 3.03
CA ARG A 9 -3.12 25.49 3.75
C ARG A 9 -3.23 25.41 5.28
N ARG A 10 -4.43 25.37 5.85
CA ARG A 10 -4.62 25.22 7.32
C ARG A 10 -4.35 23.79 7.79
N VAL A 11 -4.68 22.77 7.02
CA VAL A 11 -4.37 21.38 7.34
C VAL A 11 -2.86 21.16 7.30
N TYR A 12 -2.15 21.73 6.32
CA TYR A 12 -0.69 21.66 6.24
C TYR A 12 0.05 22.43 7.36
N ALA A 13 -0.51 23.49 7.89
CA ALA A 13 0.13 24.30 8.94
C ALA A 13 0.03 23.68 10.34
N ALA A 14 -0.97 22.86 10.63
CA ALA A 14 -1.12 22.17 11.91
C ALA A 14 -0.15 21.00 12.06
N ASP A 15 0.32 20.41 10.97
CA ASP A 15 1.20 19.25 10.94
C ASP A 15 2.68 19.58 11.24
N MET A 16 3.05 20.87 11.26
CA MET A 16 4.43 21.32 11.53
C MET A 16 4.79 21.38 13.03
N ALA A 17 3.84 21.20 13.96
CA ALA A 17 4.06 21.48 15.37
C ALA A 17 4.24 20.24 16.28
N MET A 18 4.12 19.00 15.73
CA MET A 18 4.22 17.78 16.53
C MET A 18 5.42 16.90 16.10
N THR A 19 6.59 17.24 16.59
CA THR A 19 7.77 16.39 16.48
C THR A 19 8.35 16.18 17.88
N GLU A 20 7.89 15.15 18.60
CA GLU A 20 8.68 14.56 19.68
C GLU A 20 8.85 13.07 19.41
N ALA A 21 10.09 12.71 19.10
CA ALA A 21 10.50 11.31 18.93
C ALA A 21 10.57 10.61 20.30
N ALA A 22 10.18 9.33 20.33
CA ALA A 22 10.33 8.47 21.51
C ALA A 22 11.80 8.43 21.99
N PRO A 23 12.05 8.36 23.31
CA PRO A 23 13.39 8.47 23.85
C PRO A 23 14.25 7.25 23.47
N GLY A 24 15.31 7.47 22.68
CA GLY A 24 16.38 6.50 22.51
C GLY A 24 17.07 6.37 21.15
N GLN A 25 16.47 6.79 20.05
CA GLN A 25 17.15 6.77 18.75
C GLN A 25 17.01 8.13 18.05
N ARG A 26 18.10 8.91 18.03
CA ARG A 26 18.25 9.98 17.05
C ARG A 26 18.42 9.31 15.68
N LEU A 27 17.38 9.32 14.88
CA LEU A 27 17.49 9.03 13.45
C LEU A 27 18.39 10.12 12.82
N PRO A 28 19.19 9.78 11.80
CA PRO A 28 19.95 10.78 11.07
C PRO A 28 19.00 11.90 10.60
N ASP A 29 19.45 13.15 10.66
CA ASP A 29 18.67 14.36 10.31
C ASP A 29 18.21 14.40 8.83
N ASP A 30 18.59 13.40 8.04
CA ASP A 30 18.30 13.23 6.60
C ASP A 30 17.08 12.36 6.30
N ARG A 31 16.35 11.83 7.33
CA ARG A 31 15.21 10.95 7.13
C ARG A 31 13.88 11.66 7.35
N GLU A 32 12.93 11.31 6.50
CA GLU A 32 11.49 11.60 6.72
C GLU A 32 10.90 10.44 7.53
N VAL A 33 10.28 10.72 8.67
CA VAL A 33 9.67 9.70 9.53
C VAL A 33 8.16 9.81 9.47
N LEU A 34 7.51 8.73 9.08
CA LEU A 34 6.07 8.55 9.19
C LEU A 34 5.79 7.62 10.37
N ASP A 35 5.13 8.12 11.40
CA ASP A 35 4.59 7.31 12.49
C ASP A 35 3.12 6.91 12.22
N TRP A 36 2.53 6.11 13.12
CA TRP A 36 1.16 5.62 12.96
C TRP A 36 0.11 6.74 13.03
N GLU A 37 0.33 7.75 13.84
CA GLU A 37 -0.58 8.89 13.96
C GLU A 37 -0.58 9.73 12.68
N ARG A 38 0.61 10.09 12.21
CA ARG A 38 0.79 10.82 10.94
C ARG A 38 0.29 10.01 9.75
N PHE A 39 0.44 8.68 9.77
CA PHE A 39 -0.13 7.81 8.74
C PHE A 39 -1.66 7.93 8.71
N GLY A 40 -2.33 7.94 9.87
CA GLY A 40 -3.77 8.15 9.93
C GLY A 40 -4.21 9.50 9.34
N HIS A 41 -3.49 10.58 9.65
CA HIS A 41 -3.74 11.90 9.06
C HIS A 41 -3.45 11.93 7.56
N ALA A 42 -2.37 11.32 7.11
CA ALA A 42 -1.98 11.27 5.71
C ALA A 42 -3.03 10.56 4.84
N THR A 43 -3.51 9.40 5.29
CA THR A 43 -4.54 8.65 4.57
C THR A 43 -5.87 9.39 4.54
N ARG A 44 -6.22 10.08 5.63
CA ARG A 44 -7.42 10.92 5.65
C ARG A 44 -7.33 12.08 4.67
N ALA A 45 -6.20 12.78 4.64
CA ALA A 45 -5.97 13.88 3.71
C ALA A 45 -5.99 13.43 2.23
N LEU A 46 -5.42 12.24 1.94
CA LEU A 46 -5.51 11.64 0.59
C LEU A 46 -6.96 11.31 0.21
N ALA A 47 -7.74 10.72 1.13
CA ALA A 47 -9.14 10.43 0.87
C ALA A 47 -9.95 11.70 0.59
N GLU A 48 -9.71 12.77 1.34
CA GLU A 48 -10.33 14.07 1.11
C GLU A 48 -9.96 14.65 -0.26
N ALA A 49 -8.69 14.55 -0.68
CA ALA A 49 -8.25 14.97 -2.00
C ALA A 49 -8.92 14.18 -3.14
N VAL A 50 -9.09 12.86 -2.96
CA VAL A 50 -9.82 12.00 -3.92
C VAL A 50 -11.27 12.48 -4.05
N VAL A 51 -11.98 12.67 -2.93
CA VAL A 51 -13.38 13.14 -2.92
C VAL A 51 -13.51 14.53 -3.51
N GLU A 52 -12.62 15.46 -3.15
CA GLU A 52 -12.63 16.84 -3.67
C GLU A 52 -12.40 16.90 -5.18
N SER A 53 -11.70 15.92 -5.75
CA SER A 53 -11.49 15.82 -7.21
C SER A 53 -12.73 15.34 -7.98
N GLY A 54 -13.77 14.88 -7.28
CA GLY A 54 -14.96 14.26 -7.86
C GLY A 54 -14.72 12.82 -8.36
N PHE A 55 -13.57 12.22 -8.03
CA PHE A 55 -13.31 10.83 -8.36
C PHE A 55 -13.92 9.89 -7.32
N GLU A 56 -14.75 8.97 -7.78
CA GLU A 56 -15.40 7.95 -6.95
C GLU A 56 -14.90 6.58 -7.38
N PRO A 57 -13.91 5.98 -6.70
CA PRO A 57 -13.38 4.67 -7.07
C PRO A 57 -14.37 3.55 -6.75
N ASP A 58 -14.60 2.68 -7.73
CA ASP A 58 -15.37 1.45 -7.56
C ASP A 58 -14.53 0.36 -6.88
N ILE A 59 -13.19 0.41 -7.07
CA ILE A 59 -12.22 -0.50 -6.46
C ILE A 59 -10.95 0.23 -6.06
N VAL A 60 -10.38 -0.17 -4.90
CA VAL A 60 -9.03 0.20 -4.49
C VAL A 60 -8.07 -0.95 -4.81
N VAL A 61 -6.99 -0.66 -5.52
CA VAL A 61 -5.97 -1.65 -5.89
C VAL A 61 -4.66 -1.30 -5.19
N ALA A 62 -4.31 -2.09 -4.17
CA ALA A 62 -3.09 -1.89 -3.39
C ALA A 62 -1.89 -2.57 -4.06
N VAL A 63 -0.81 -1.83 -4.26
CA VAL A 63 0.46 -2.37 -4.74
C VAL A 63 1.21 -3.00 -3.58
N ALA A 64 1.33 -4.30 -3.57
CA ALA A 64 2.00 -5.00 -2.48
C ALA A 64 3.54 -4.82 -2.61
N ARG A 65 4.22 -4.66 -1.48
CA ARG A 65 3.73 -4.76 -0.10
C ARG A 65 3.39 -3.39 0.50
N GLY A 66 4.10 -2.31 0.12
CA GLY A 66 4.00 -0.99 0.72
C GLY A 66 2.60 -0.40 0.66
N GLY A 67 1.93 -0.56 -0.48
CA GLY A 67 0.57 -0.06 -0.72
C GLY A 67 -0.55 -0.77 0.05
N LEU A 68 -0.28 -1.92 0.69
CA LEU A 68 -1.33 -2.67 1.42
C LEU A 68 -1.92 -1.86 2.58
N LEU A 69 -1.06 -1.19 3.36
CA LEU A 69 -1.51 -0.40 4.52
C LEU A 69 -2.31 0.83 4.07
N PRO A 70 -1.78 1.71 3.22
CA PRO A 70 -2.52 2.88 2.75
C PRO A 70 -3.74 2.50 1.90
N GLY A 71 -3.67 1.43 1.09
CA GLY A 71 -4.81 0.94 0.32
C GLY A 71 -5.97 0.50 1.19
N GLY A 72 -5.69 -0.28 2.25
CA GLY A 72 -6.69 -0.67 3.24
C GLY A 72 -7.29 0.55 3.94
N ALA A 73 -6.46 1.47 4.43
CA ALA A 73 -6.92 2.66 5.13
C ALA A 73 -7.78 3.58 4.21
N LEU A 74 -7.36 3.77 2.95
CA LEU A 74 -8.12 4.56 1.98
C LEU A 74 -9.46 3.91 1.61
N SER A 75 -9.52 2.58 1.50
CA SER A 75 -10.78 1.88 1.21
C SER A 75 -11.83 2.13 2.29
N TYR A 76 -11.43 2.13 3.56
CA TYR A 76 -12.31 2.51 4.68
C TYR A 76 -12.69 3.99 4.65
N ALA A 77 -11.73 4.88 4.39
CA ALA A 77 -11.98 6.32 4.40
C ALA A 77 -12.90 6.77 3.25
N LEU A 78 -12.83 6.09 2.10
CA LEU A 78 -13.67 6.34 0.92
C LEU A 78 -14.98 5.54 0.91
N GLY A 79 -15.12 4.53 1.80
CA GLY A 79 -16.27 3.63 1.81
C GLY A 79 -16.27 2.63 0.65
N THR A 80 -15.15 2.47 -0.08
CA THR A 80 -15.01 1.53 -1.19
C THR A 80 -14.77 0.13 -0.64
N LYS A 81 -15.71 -0.79 -0.82
CA LYS A 81 -15.62 -2.16 -0.27
C LYS A 81 -14.77 -3.10 -1.13
N ALA A 82 -14.75 -2.89 -2.44
CA ALA A 82 -13.94 -3.71 -3.34
C ALA A 82 -12.46 -3.32 -3.20
N VAL A 83 -11.64 -4.29 -2.82
CA VAL A 83 -10.19 -4.13 -2.68
C VAL A 83 -9.49 -5.27 -3.40
N GLY A 84 -8.54 -4.93 -4.26
CA GLY A 84 -7.65 -5.87 -4.91
C GLY A 84 -6.19 -5.59 -4.58
N THR A 85 -5.31 -6.54 -4.87
CA THR A 85 -3.87 -6.37 -4.68
C THR A 85 -3.10 -6.82 -5.91
N LEU A 86 -2.01 -6.12 -6.21
CA LEU A 86 -1.04 -6.53 -7.20
C LEU A 86 0.34 -6.61 -6.53
N ASN A 87 1.02 -7.74 -6.68
CA ASN A 87 2.40 -7.88 -6.23
C ASN A 87 3.35 -7.66 -7.40
N VAL A 88 4.24 -6.67 -7.28
CA VAL A 88 5.21 -6.31 -8.31
C VAL A 88 6.61 -6.44 -7.74
N GLU A 89 7.45 -7.25 -8.35
CA GLU A 89 8.83 -7.47 -7.93
C GLU A 89 9.84 -7.17 -9.03
N PHE A 90 11.00 -6.67 -8.62
CA PHE A 90 12.15 -6.39 -9.49
C PHE A 90 13.27 -7.43 -9.37
N TYR A 91 13.12 -8.45 -8.49
CA TYR A 91 14.19 -9.37 -8.14
C TYR A 91 13.77 -10.84 -8.30
N THR A 92 14.65 -11.65 -8.87
CA THR A 92 14.45 -13.11 -9.02
C THR A 92 15.29 -13.94 -8.05
N GLY A 93 16.10 -13.31 -7.18
CA GLY A 93 16.99 -14.02 -6.26
C GLY A 93 18.03 -13.10 -5.62
N ILE A 94 18.94 -13.67 -4.86
CA ILE A 94 20.04 -12.95 -4.22
C ILE A 94 20.91 -12.32 -5.33
N ASP A 95 21.01 -11.00 -5.32
CA ASP A 95 21.82 -10.16 -6.22
C ASP A 95 21.45 -10.16 -7.72
N THR A 96 20.25 -10.65 -8.11
CA THR A 96 19.82 -10.61 -9.50
C THR A 96 18.62 -9.72 -9.69
N ARG A 97 18.84 -8.52 -10.23
CA ARG A 97 17.75 -7.62 -10.61
C ARG A 97 17.18 -8.04 -11.97
N LEU A 98 15.88 -8.15 -12.07
CA LEU A 98 15.20 -8.31 -13.35
C LEU A 98 15.43 -7.07 -14.24
N PRO A 99 15.45 -7.22 -15.55
CA PRO A 99 15.55 -6.09 -16.49
C PRO A 99 14.38 -5.13 -16.41
N GLY A 100 13.26 -5.53 -15.77
CA GLY A 100 12.09 -4.71 -15.49
C GLY A 100 11.21 -5.33 -14.41
N PRO A 101 10.18 -4.58 -13.92
CA PRO A 101 9.25 -5.08 -12.93
C PRO A 101 8.35 -6.19 -13.49
N VAL A 102 8.03 -7.17 -12.67
CA VAL A 102 7.16 -8.31 -13.00
C VAL A 102 6.01 -8.37 -11.99
N VAL A 103 4.80 -8.57 -12.49
CA VAL A 103 3.62 -8.81 -11.66
C VAL A 103 3.57 -10.29 -11.29
N LEU A 104 3.54 -10.58 -9.99
CA LEU A 104 3.52 -11.93 -9.46
C LEU A 104 2.10 -12.42 -9.16
N PRO A 105 1.83 -13.74 -9.23
CA PRO A 105 0.57 -14.31 -8.74
C PRO A 105 0.46 -14.19 -7.19
N PRO A 106 -0.77 -14.14 -6.63
CA PRO A 106 -2.03 -14.15 -7.34
C PRO A 106 -2.28 -12.84 -8.09
N LEU A 107 -2.73 -12.96 -9.32
CA LEU A 107 -3.12 -11.81 -10.11
C LEU A 107 -4.54 -11.36 -9.72
N LEU A 108 -4.76 -10.05 -9.76
CA LEU A 108 -6.09 -9.49 -9.72
C LEU A 108 -6.89 -9.99 -10.95
N ASP A 109 -8.15 -10.39 -10.75
CA ASP A 109 -9.02 -10.74 -11.86
C ASP A 109 -9.28 -9.49 -12.72
N THR A 110 -8.56 -9.40 -13.83
CA THR A 110 -8.63 -8.24 -14.72
C THR A 110 -9.93 -8.17 -15.52
N ASP A 111 -10.58 -9.29 -15.76
CA ASP A 111 -11.87 -9.32 -16.46
C ASP A 111 -12.98 -8.71 -15.60
N ALA A 112 -12.90 -8.89 -14.28
CA ALA A 112 -13.83 -8.27 -13.33
C ALA A 112 -13.64 -6.75 -13.19
N LEU A 113 -12.55 -6.18 -13.74
CA LEU A 113 -12.28 -4.74 -13.66
C LEU A 113 -12.91 -3.94 -14.80
N HIS A 114 -13.46 -4.61 -15.80
CA HIS A 114 -13.97 -3.95 -16.98
C HIS A 114 -15.08 -2.95 -16.64
N GLY A 115 -14.88 -1.70 -17.04
CA GLY A 115 -15.83 -0.62 -16.76
C GLY A 115 -15.74 0.00 -15.36
N LEU A 116 -14.88 -0.51 -14.45
CA LEU A 116 -14.68 0.05 -13.12
C LEU A 116 -13.70 1.21 -13.13
N ARG A 117 -13.86 2.11 -12.15
CA ARG A 117 -12.90 3.17 -11.83
C ARG A 117 -11.99 2.66 -10.70
N ALA A 118 -10.70 2.57 -10.95
CA ALA A 118 -9.73 2.02 -10.02
C ALA A 118 -8.88 3.13 -9.38
N LEU A 119 -8.72 3.07 -8.05
CA LEU A 119 -7.71 3.84 -7.32
C LEU A 119 -6.52 2.93 -7.00
N ILE A 120 -5.41 3.13 -7.69
CA ILE A 120 -4.15 2.43 -7.46
C ILE A 120 -3.43 3.09 -6.29
N VAL A 121 -3.06 2.32 -5.27
CA VAL A 121 -2.46 2.87 -4.04
C VAL A 121 -1.12 2.22 -3.77
N ASP A 122 -0.10 3.06 -3.52
CA ASP A 122 1.22 2.63 -3.03
C ASP A 122 1.67 3.54 -1.88
N ASP A 123 2.73 3.15 -1.17
CA ASP A 123 3.31 3.97 -0.10
C ASP A 123 4.23 5.06 -0.67
N VAL A 124 5.03 4.75 -1.68
CA VAL A 124 5.95 5.70 -2.29
C VAL A 124 6.13 5.49 -3.79
N ALA A 125 6.03 6.57 -4.56
CA ALA A 125 6.52 6.63 -5.93
C ALA A 125 8.00 7.07 -5.88
N ASP A 126 8.92 6.09 -5.80
CA ASP A 126 10.37 6.34 -5.77
C ASP A 126 10.89 6.57 -7.18
N THR A 127 11.35 5.55 -7.91
CA THR A 127 11.65 5.67 -9.35
C THR A 127 10.39 5.85 -10.17
N GLY A 128 9.27 5.35 -9.69
CA GLY A 128 7.96 5.35 -10.34
C GLY A 128 7.75 4.18 -11.33
N GLU A 129 8.73 3.32 -11.54
CA GLU A 129 8.64 2.19 -12.48
C GLU A 129 7.50 1.23 -12.12
N THR A 130 7.36 0.88 -10.85
CA THR A 130 6.25 0.04 -10.35
C THR A 130 4.89 0.68 -10.67
N LEU A 131 4.75 1.95 -10.30
CA LEU A 131 3.50 2.67 -10.48
C LEU A 131 3.16 2.85 -11.97
N ALA A 132 4.18 3.08 -12.82
CA ALA A 132 4.02 3.16 -14.28
C ALA A 132 3.47 1.85 -14.85
N LEU A 133 4.07 0.71 -14.44
CA LEU A 133 3.63 -0.62 -14.89
C LEU A 133 2.18 -0.90 -14.47
N VAL A 134 1.87 -0.69 -13.17
CA VAL A 134 0.53 -0.96 -12.64
C VAL A 134 -0.49 -0.05 -13.29
N ARG A 135 -0.18 1.24 -13.48
CA ARG A 135 -1.05 2.19 -14.17
C ARG A 135 -1.32 1.78 -15.62
N GLN A 136 -0.29 1.31 -16.35
CA GLN A 136 -0.45 0.79 -17.71
C GLN A 136 -1.35 -0.45 -17.74
N LEU A 137 -1.11 -1.41 -16.83
CA LEU A 137 -1.93 -2.63 -16.72
C LEU A 137 -3.39 -2.27 -16.43
N MET A 138 -3.63 -1.47 -15.41
CA MET A 138 -4.99 -1.08 -15.01
C MET A 138 -5.69 -0.25 -16.08
N GLY A 139 -4.97 0.64 -16.77
CA GLY A 139 -5.51 1.45 -17.86
C GLY A 139 -6.01 0.65 -19.06
N SER A 140 -5.55 -0.60 -19.21
CA SER A 140 -6.02 -1.51 -20.26
C SER A 140 -7.30 -2.27 -19.90
N HIS A 141 -7.66 -2.31 -18.61
CA HIS A 141 -8.77 -3.12 -18.09
C HIS A 141 -9.87 -2.29 -17.43
N CYS A 142 -9.56 -1.13 -16.87
CA CYS A 142 -10.49 -0.25 -16.18
C CYS A 142 -11.05 0.83 -17.11
N ALA A 143 -12.20 1.40 -16.76
CA ALA A 143 -12.72 2.59 -17.42
C ALA A 143 -11.88 3.83 -17.13
N GLU A 144 -11.40 3.95 -15.88
CA GLU A 144 -10.49 5.00 -15.42
C GLU A 144 -9.58 4.42 -14.33
N ALA A 145 -8.31 4.81 -14.32
CA ALA A 145 -7.36 4.44 -13.27
C ALA A 145 -6.61 5.68 -12.80
N ARG A 146 -6.74 5.99 -11.50
CA ARG A 146 -5.97 7.04 -10.83
C ARG A 146 -5.07 6.45 -9.75
N THR A 147 -4.04 7.21 -9.39
CA THR A 147 -2.96 6.77 -8.52
C THR A 147 -2.89 7.64 -7.27
N ALA A 148 -2.72 7.03 -6.10
CA ALA A 148 -2.53 7.70 -4.82
C ALA A 148 -1.32 7.14 -4.10
N VAL A 149 -0.45 8.02 -3.58
CA VAL A 149 0.72 7.64 -2.79
C VAL A 149 0.87 8.53 -1.57
N LEU A 150 1.42 7.97 -0.49
CA LEU A 150 1.79 8.78 0.67
C LEU A 150 2.94 9.73 0.29
N TYR A 151 3.96 9.21 -0.38
CA TYR A 151 5.12 10.00 -0.76
C TYR A 151 5.43 9.89 -2.25
N ALA A 152 5.95 10.98 -2.83
CA ALA A 152 6.51 10.97 -4.18
C ALA A 152 7.91 11.59 -4.17
N LYS A 153 8.85 10.93 -4.85
CA LYS A 153 10.20 11.43 -5.05
C LYS A 153 10.24 12.39 -6.24
N PRO A 154 11.10 13.44 -6.19
CA PRO A 154 11.23 14.38 -7.31
C PRO A 154 11.72 13.74 -8.62
N HIS A 155 12.47 12.62 -8.52
CA HIS A 155 13.03 11.89 -9.65
C HIS A 155 12.11 10.79 -10.21
N SER A 156 10.92 10.60 -9.61
CA SER A 156 9.95 9.62 -10.11
C SER A 156 9.55 9.94 -11.56
N ILE A 157 9.58 8.91 -12.42
CA ILE A 157 9.17 9.01 -13.83
C ILE A 157 7.66 9.18 -14.01
N VAL A 158 6.88 8.95 -12.94
CA VAL A 158 5.42 9.11 -12.91
C VAL A 158 5.04 10.20 -11.92
N THR A 159 4.12 11.05 -12.33
CA THR A 159 3.45 11.96 -11.40
C THR A 159 2.15 11.29 -10.95
N PRO A 160 2.03 10.85 -9.68
CA PRO A 160 0.78 10.31 -9.17
C PRO A 160 -0.31 11.39 -9.13
N ASP A 161 -1.59 10.97 -9.27
CA ASP A 161 -2.74 11.88 -9.27
C ASP A 161 -2.97 12.48 -7.89
N TYR A 162 -2.75 11.69 -6.83
CA TYR A 162 -2.87 12.12 -5.43
C TYR A 162 -1.59 11.83 -4.68
N VAL A 163 -1.01 12.83 -4.05
CA VAL A 163 0.23 12.73 -3.28
C VAL A 163 0.05 13.46 -1.97
N TRP A 164 0.26 12.77 -0.84
CA TRP A 164 0.23 13.44 0.45
C TRP A 164 1.43 14.37 0.63
N ARG A 165 2.67 13.87 0.39
CA ARG A 165 3.89 14.66 0.56
C ARG A 165 4.94 14.33 -0.51
N ARG A 166 5.71 15.35 -0.91
CA ARG A 166 6.89 15.18 -1.77
C ARG A 166 8.15 15.33 -0.93
N THR A 167 9.11 14.42 -1.10
CA THR A 167 10.39 14.45 -0.39
C THR A 167 11.48 13.73 -1.19
N ASP A 168 12.70 14.24 -1.13
CA ASP A 168 13.91 13.57 -1.63
C ASP A 168 14.59 12.71 -0.55
N ARG A 169 14.17 12.86 0.72
CA ARG A 169 14.73 12.13 1.86
C ARG A 169 14.32 10.67 1.86
N TRP A 170 15.14 9.83 2.49
CA TRP A 170 14.75 8.45 2.80
C TRP A 170 13.59 8.44 3.79
N ILE A 171 12.58 7.61 3.52
CA ILE A 171 11.38 7.55 4.35
C ILE A 171 11.48 6.34 5.28
N THR A 172 11.20 6.55 6.56
CA THR A 172 11.03 5.48 7.54
C THR A 172 9.53 5.31 7.78
N PHE A 173 8.98 4.21 7.29
CA PHE A 173 7.56 3.87 7.48
C PHE A 173 7.36 3.09 8.78
N PRO A 174 6.23 3.26 9.50
CA PRO A 174 6.01 2.60 10.79
C PRO A 174 5.96 1.08 10.70
N TRP A 175 5.53 0.53 9.57
CA TRP A 175 5.49 -0.93 9.34
C TRP A 175 6.82 -1.57 8.97
N SER A 176 7.83 -0.77 8.68
CA SER A 176 9.19 -1.24 8.37
C SER A 176 10.27 -0.57 9.21
N ALA A 177 9.89 0.14 10.27
CA ALA A 177 10.82 0.84 11.16
C ALA A 177 11.65 -0.12 12.02
N LEU A 178 11.12 -1.31 12.31
CA LEU A 178 11.79 -2.33 13.09
C LEU A 178 12.41 -3.41 12.18
N PRO A 179 13.49 -4.07 12.62
CA PRO A 179 14.08 -5.19 11.87
C PRO A 179 13.10 -6.35 11.75
N VAL A 180 13.35 -7.21 10.78
CA VAL A 180 12.61 -8.47 10.61
C VAL A 180 12.77 -9.32 11.86
N VAL A 181 11.66 -9.93 12.32
CA VAL A 181 11.70 -10.84 13.47
C VAL A 181 12.58 -12.05 13.14
N ASP A 182 13.53 -12.36 14.03
CA ASP A 182 14.41 -13.50 13.87
C ASP A 182 13.60 -14.80 13.83
N ARG A 183 13.81 -15.58 12.79
CA ARG A 183 13.27 -16.93 12.71
C ARG A 183 14.19 -17.82 13.52
N PRO A 184 13.68 -18.66 14.45
CA PRO A 184 14.50 -19.72 15.02
C PRO A 184 15.05 -20.55 13.84
N VAL A 185 16.39 -20.71 13.81
CA VAL A 185 17.03 -21.59 12.81
C VAL A 185 16.49 -22.98 13.08
N SER A 186 15.50 -23.43 12.32
CA SER A 186 15.08 -24.81 12.32
C SER A 186 16.31 -25.62 11.90
N ALA A 187 16.78 -26.51 12.77
CA ALA A 187 17.79 -27.48 12.42
C ALA A 187 17.40 -28.10 11.05
N PRO A 188 18.35 -28.32 10.13
CA PRO A 188 18.02 -28.88 8.82
C PRO A 188 17.21 -30.17 9.07
N ALA A 189 15.98 -30.20 8.53
CA ALA A 189 15.14 -31.37 8.62
C ALA A 189 15.94 -32.53 8.04
N SER A 190 16.27 -33.51 8.91
CA SER A 190 16.83 -34.78 8.49
C SER A 190 15.89 -35.32 7.40
N MET A 191 16.39 -35.44 6.16
CA MET A 191 15.63 -36.03 5.06
C MET A 191 15.51 -37.54 5.27
N ASN A 192 14.78 -37.96 6.28
CA ASN A 192 14.37 -39.34 6.45
C ASN A 192 12.99 -39.34 7.13
N GLY A 193 11.96 -39.50 6.33
CA GLY A 193 10.62 -39.77 6.83
C GLY A 193 9.54 -39.16 5.96
N THR A 194 8.88 -40.02 5.21
CA THR A 194 7.56 -39.78 4.59
C THR A 194 6.52 -39.64 5.72
N GLY A 195 6.37 -38.45 6.28
CA GLY A 195 5.37 -38.14 7.26
C GLY A 195 4.66 -36.84 6.91
N VAL A 196 3.47 -36.95 6.37
CA VAL A 196 2.54 -35.82 6.27
C VAL A 196 2.13 -35.49 7.70
N ASP A 197 2.34 -34.24 8.13
CA ASP A 197 1.92 -33.76 9.45
C ASP A 197 0.36 -33.85 9.55
N PRO A 198 -0.20 -34.66 10.43
CA PRO A 198 -1.65 -34.81 10.53
C PRO A 198 -2.36 -33.56 11.04
N ALA A 199 -1.64 -32.51 11.46
CA ALA A 199 -2.25 -31.25 11.92
C ALA A 199 -2.80 -30.37 10.80
N ILE A 200 -2.51 -30.68 9.52
CA ILE A 200 -2.95 -29.86 8.37
C ILE A 200 -4.22 -30.44 7.71
N THR A 201 -4.66 -31.63 8.09
CA THR A 201 -5.84 -32.30 7.50
C THR A 201 -7.10 -32.28 8.37
N GLY A 202 -7.14 -31.44 9.41
CA GLY A 202 -8.33 -31.26 10.23
C GLY A 202 -9.40 -30.50 9.46
N GLU A 203 -10.46 -31.19 9.00
CA GLU A 203 -11.71 -30.55 8.60
C GLU A 203 -12.25 -29.72 9.78
N PRO A 204 -12.69 -28.47 9.55
CA PRO A 204 -13.30 -27.70 10.63
C PRO A 204 -14.56 -28.41 11.13
N PRO A 205 -14.81 -28.41 12.44
CA PRO A 205 -16.00 -29.06 13.02
C PRO A 205 -17.27 -28.44 12.41
N GLU A 206 -18.21 -29.27 12.01
CA GLU A 206 -19.48 -28.92 11.34
C GLU A 206 -20.35 -27.89 12.10
N GLU A 207 -20.10 -27.65 13.37
CA GLU A 207 -20.86 -26.69 14.18
C GLU A 207 -20.58 -25.21 13.88
N GLN A 208 -19.56 -24.87 13.09
CA GLN A 208 -19.26 -23.46 12.78
C GLN A 208 -19.86 -22.93 11.46
N LEU A 209 -20.51 -23.81 10.69
CA LEU A 209 -21.12 -23.40 9.38
C LEU A 209 -22.52 -22.79 9.48
N THR A 210 -23.15 -22.81 10.65
CA THR A 210 -24.52 -22.29 10.82
C THR A 210 -24.63 -20.85 11.31
N ALA A 211 -23.53 -20.17 11.60
CA ALA A 211 -23.55 -18.83 12.21
C ALA A 211 -23.51 -17.65 11.19
N TRP A 212 -23.41 -17.90 9.88
CA TRP A 212 -23.22 -16.83 8.88
C TRP A 212 -24.41 -16.66 7.91
N GLY A 213 -25.58 -17.16 8.25
CA GLY A 213 -26.74 -17.15 7.37
C GLY A 213 -27.96 -16.44 7.92
N ALA A 214 -27.84 -15.26 8.58
CA ALA A 214 -28.97 -14.35 8.83
C ALA A 214 -28.52 -13.01 9.44
N GLN A 215 -28.20 -12.02 8.61
CA GLN A 215 -28.55 -10.60 8.80
C GLN A 215 -28.25 -9.85 7.50
#